data_b17b2440dea66a645622bc54eb4b1f23
#
_entry.id   b17b2440dea66a645622bc54eb4b1f23
#
_cell.length_a   1.000
_cell.length_b   1.000
_cell.length_c   1.000
_cell.angle_alpha   90.00
_cell.angle_beta   90.00
_cell.angle_gamma   90.00
#
_symmetry.space_group_name_H-M   'P 1'
#
loop_
_entity.id
_entity.type
_entity.pdbx_description
1 polymer ?
#
loop_
_entity_poly.entity_id
_entity_poly.type
_entity_poly.pdbx_seq_one_letter_code
_entity_poly.pdbx_strand_id
1 'polypeptide(L)'
;MTDQELLTILKTDLQVSSPALDPYLAKLVEAARDFITTEGISLTSSYSDSMLVEMYAAYLYRRRREENVQMPRMLRWALNNRLFSQKGAVTDG
;
A
#
# COMPACT_ATOMS: atom_id res chain seq x y z
N MET A 1 7.60 -7.56 8.04
CA MET A 1 8.22 -7.35 6.71
C MET A 1 9.06 -6.08 6.76
N THR A 2 10.30 -6.15 6.28
CA THR A 2 11.17 -4.98 6.23
C THR A 2 10.81 -4.11 5.03
N ASP A 3 11.28 -2.87 5.04
CA ASP A 3 11.08 -1.97 3.91
C ASP A 3 11.78 -2.50 2.66
N GLN A 4 12.93 -3.15 2.83
CA GLN A 4 13.64 -3.75 1.70
C GLN A 4 12.83 -4.88 1.08
N GLU A 5 12.24 -5.73 1.90
CA GLU A 5 11.38 -6.81 1.40
C GLU A 5 10.16 -6.26 0.68
N LEU A 6 9.54 -5.22 1.24
CA LEU A 6 8.38 -4.58 0.64
C LEU A 6 8.72 -3.98 -0.71
N LEU A 7 9.89 -3.32 -0.81
CA LEU A 7 10.36 -2.75 -2.07
C LEU A 7 10.58 -3.85 -3.12
N THR A 8 11.16 -4.97 -2.70
CA THR A 8 11.40 -6.09 -3.61
C THR A 8 10.09 -6.64 -4.17
N ILE A 9 9.09 -6.80 -3.32
CA ILE A 9 7.79 -7.29 -3.75
C ILE A 9 7.12 -6.29 -4.69
N LEU A 10 7.21 -5.00 -4.37
CA LEU A 10 6.64 -3.95 -5.21
C LEU A 10 7.27 -3.96 -6.60
N LYS A 11 8.59 -4.08 -6.68
CA LYS A 11 9.30 -4.13 -7.96
C LYS A 11 8.86 -5.35 -8.78
N THR A 12 8.68 -6.47 -8.13
CA THR A 12 8.21 -7.69 -8.80
C THR A 12 6.80 -7.49 -9.33
N ASP A 13 5.92 -6.93 -8.52
CA ASP A 13 4.54 -6.67 -8.90
C ASP A 13 4.45 -5.73 -10.10
N LEU A 14 5.30 -4.70 -10.12
CA LEU A 14 5.33 -3.71 -11.19
C LEU A 14 6.17 -4.14 -12.39
N GLN A 15 6.87 -5.27 -12.28
CA GLN A 15 7.78 -5.76 -13.32
C GLN A 15 8.88 -4.75 -13.64
N VAL A 16 9.41 -4.13 -12.58
CA VAL A 16 10.49 -3.15 -12.66
C VAL A 16 11.73 -3.77 -12.06
N SER A 17 12.83 -3.81 -12.81
CA SER A 17 14.07 -4.40 -12.30
C SER A 17 15.20 -3.38 -12.12
N SER A 18 15.06 -2.17 -12.66
CA SER A 18 16.11 -1.17 -12.60
C SER A 18 16.28 -0.61 -11.20
N PRO A 19 17.51 -0.62 -10.64
CA PRO A 19 17.74 0.00 -9.34
C PRO A 19 17.62 1.52 -9.37
N ALA A 20 17.62 2.12 -10.56
CA ALA A 20 17.48 3.58 -10.68
C ALA A 20 16.14 4.08 -10.16
N LEU A 21 15.11 3.23 -10.14
CA LEU A 21 13.80 3.63 -9.66
C LEU A 21 13.61 3.39 -8.16
N ASP A 22 14.57 2.77 -7.49
CA ASP A 22 14.42 2.44 -6.08
C ASP A 22 14.09 3.66 -5.19
N PRO A 23 14.79 4.81 -5.32
CA PRO A 23 14.43 5.97 -4.50
C PRO A 23 13.02 6.47 -4.76
N TYR A 24 12.58 6.46 -6.01
CA TYR A 24 11.23 6.88 -6.37
C TYR A 24 10.18 5.93 -5.78
N LEU A 25 10.41 4.61 -5.90
CA LEU A 25 9.48 3.63 -5.37
C LEU A 25 9.40 3.69 -3.84
N ALA A 26 10.53 3.97 -3.19
CA ALA A 26 10.54 4.16 -1.74
C ALA A 26 9.66 5.34 -1.33
N LYS A 27 9.66 6.42 -2.11
CA LYS A 27 8.79 7.57 -1.86
C LYS A 27 7.32 7.22 -2.06
N LEU A 28 7.02 6.36 -3.03
CA LEU A 28 5.64 5.90 -3.21
C LEU A 28 5.16 5.05 -2.04
N VAL A 29 6.06 4.27 -1.45
CA VAL A 29 5.73 3.50 -0.25
C VAL A 29 5.40 4.43 0.91
N GLU A 30 6.20 5.49 1.11
CA GLU A 30 5.91 6.50 2.13
C GLU A 30 4.55 7.16 1.90
N ALA A 31 4.29 7.55 0.65
CA ALA A 31 3.02 8.19 0.29
C ALA A 31 1.84 7.24 0.53
N ALA A 32 2.02 5.96 0.20
CA ALA A 32 0.98 4.96 0.43
C ALA A 32 0.64 4.86 1.91
N ARG A 33 1.66 4.82 2.77
CA ARG A 33 1.43 4.79 4.22
C ARG A 33 0.66 6.02 4.68
N ASP A 34 1.02 7.19 4.18
CA ASP A 34 0.33 8.42 4.54
C ASP A 34 -1.14 8.40 4.11
N PHE A 35 -1.41 7.97 2.89
CA PHE A 35 -2.79 7.90 2.40
C PHE A 35 -3.62 6.92 3.23
N ILE A 36 -3.04 5.77 3.56
CA ILE A 36 -3.75 4.76 4.34
C ILE A 36 -4.05 5.27 5.75
N THR A 37 -3.07 5.89 6.40
CA THR A 37 -3.28 6.42 7.76
C THR A 37 -4.26 7.58 7.75
N THR A 38 -4.30 8.37 6.68
CA THR A 38 -5.28 9.46 6.55
C THR A 38 -6.71 8.93 6.49
N GLU A 39 -6.90 7.70 6.00
CA GLU A 39 -8.23 7.08 6.01
C GLU A 39 -8.65 6.57 7.39
N GLY A 40 -7.77 6.67 8.38
CA GLY A 40 -8.08 6.27 9.74
C GLY A 40 -7.54 4.90 10.14
N ILE A 41 -6.73 4.27 9.30
CA ILE A 41 -6.15 2.96 9.58
C ILE A 41 -4.84 3.13 10.35
N SER A 42 -4.73 2.43 11.48
CA SER A 42 -3.48 2.40 12.26
C SER A 42 -2.65 1.22 11.78
N LEU A 43 -1.69 1.51 10.92
CA LEU A 43 -0.85 0.47 10.33
C LEU A 43 0.05 -0.16 11.38
N THR A 44 0.19 -1.48 11.30
CA THR A 44 1.09 -2.25 12.14
C THR A 44 2.22 -2.80 11.27
N SER A 45 3.14 -3.57 11.88
CA SER A 45 4.21 -4.23 11.15
C SER A 45 3.78 -5.61 10.63
N SER A 46 2.49 -5.93 10.70
CA SER A 46 2.00 -7.23 10.25
C SER A 46 2.21 -7.40 8.74
N TYR A 47 2.26 -8.66 8.31
CA TYR A 47 2.41 -8.98 6.89
C TYR A 47 1.24 -8.41 6.09
N SER A 48 0.01 -8.58 6.59
CA SER A 48 -1.16 -8.10 5.85
C SER A 48 -1.17 -6.58 5.71
N ASP A 49 -0.76 -5.84 6.75
CA ASP A 49 -0.68 -4.39 6.63
C ASP A 49 0.43 -3.97 5.66
N SER A 50 1.57 -4.68 5.66
CA SER A 50 2.64 -4.41 4.71
C SER A 50 2.19 -4.66 3.27
N MET A 51 1.43 -5.73 3.04
CA MET A 51 0.90 -6.01 1.71
C MET A 51 -0.12 -4.95 1.28
N LEU A 52 -0.88 -4.43 2.22
CA LEU A 52 -1.81 -3.33 1.92
C LEU A 52 -1.06 -2.09 1.44
N VAL A 53 0.07 -1.78 2.09
CA VAL A 53 0.93 -0.67 1.69
C VAL A 53 1.47 -0.92 0.28
N GLU A 54 1.92 -2.14 0.00
CA GLU A 54 2.46 -2.51 -1.32
C GLU A 54 1.40 -2.32 -2.40
N MET A 55 0.19 -2.80 -2.17
CA MET A 55 -0.89 -2.67 -3.14
C MET A 55 -1.21 -1.21 -3.43
N TYR A 56 -1.20 -0.37 -2.40
CA TYR A 56 -1.48 1.05 -2.56
C TYR A 56 -0.34 1.74 -3.33
N ALA A 57 0.90 1.40 -3.01
CA ALA A 57 2.05 1.96 -3.71
C ALA A 57 2.04 1.57 -5.20
N ALA A 58 1.67 0.33 -5.51
CA ALA A 58 1.55 -0.12 -6.89
C ALA A 58 0.47 0.67 -7.64
N TYR A 59 -0.65 0.93 -6.97
CA TYR A 59 -1.71 1.77 -7.55
C TYR A 59 -1.19 3.17 -7.83
N LEU A 60 -0.45 3.78 -6.90
CA LEU A 60 0.10 5.12 -7.10
C LEU A 60 1.05 5.16 -8.29
N TYR A 61 1.88 4.13 -8.44
CA TYR A 61 2.80 4.03 -9.57
C TYR A 61 2.04 4.01 -10.89
N ARG A 62 1.02 3.15 -10.99
CA ARG A 62 0.24 3.01 -12.21
C ARG A 62 -0.53 4.28 -12.54
N ARG A 63 -1.08 4.93 -11.52
CA ARG A 63 -1.84 6.17 -11.68
C ARG A 63 -0.99 7.30 -12.27
N ARG A 64 0.29 7.34 -11.93
CA ARG A 64 1.18 8.38 -12.44
C ARG A 64 1.58 8.15 -13.89
N ARG A 65 1.57 6.90 -14.32
CA ARG A 65 2.02 6.54 -15.65
C ARG A 65 0.88 6.54 -16.67
N GLU A 66 -0.34 6.36 -16.23
CA GLU A 66 -1.49 6.23 -17.10
C GLU A 66 -2.60 7.15 -16.63
N GLU A 67 -3.29 7.76 -17.62
CA GLU A 67 -4.45 8.58 -17.31
C GLU A 67 -5.64 7.67 -17.00
N ASN A 68 -6.53 8.16 -16.14
CA ASN A 68 -7.80 7.50 -15.84
C ASN A 68 -7.67 6.14 -15.14
N VAL A 69 -6.53 5.88 -14.49
CA VAL A 69 -6.40 4.68 -13.66
C VAL A 69 -7.19 4.93 -12.38
N GLN A 70 -8.15 4.06 -12.12
CA GLN A 70 -8.95 4.10 -10.91
C GLN A 70 -8.38 3.13 -9.90
N MET A 71 -8.66 3.39 -8.62
CA MET A 71 -8.24 2.47 -7.57
C MET A 71 -8.85 1.09 -7.82
N PRO A 72 -8.03 0.02 -7.85
CA PRO A 72 -8.56 -1.32 -8.02
C PRO A 72 -9.60 -1.64 -6.96
N ARG A 73 -10.65 -2.34 -7.36
CA ARG A 73 -11.72 -2.72 -6.45
C ARG A 73 -11.19 -3.55 -5.28
N MET A 74 -10.24 -4.44 -5.56
CA MET A 74 -9.63 -5.25 -4.51
C MET A 74 -8.93 -4.41 -3.45
N LEU A 75 -8.24 -3.34 -3.88
CA LEU A 75 -7.56 -2.46 -2.94
C LEU A 75 -8.58 -1.71 -2.08
N ARG A 76 -9.61 -1.15 -2.67
CA ARG A 76 -10.66 -0.45 -1.91
C ARG A 76 -11.34 -1.39 -0.93
N TRP A 77 -11.61 -2.61 -1.36
CA TRP A 77 -12.21 -3.62 -0.49
C TRP A 77 -11.29 -3.96 0.68
N ALA A 78 -9.98 -4.12 0.43
CA ALA A 78 -9.02 -4.44 1.46
C ALA A 78 -8.89 -3.30 2.49
N LEU A 79 -8.87 -2.05 2.02
CA LEU A 79 -8.81 -0.88 2.90
C LEU A 79 -10.05 -0.81 3.79
N ASN A 80 -11.22 -1.00 3.21
CA ASN A 80 -12.47 -0.94 3.96
C ASN A 80 -12.53 -2.05 5.00
N ASN A 81 -12.12 -3.26 4.65
CA ASN A 81 -12.12 -4.38 5.59
C ASN A 81 -11.13 -4.15 6.73
N ARG A 82 -9.95 -3.59 6.42
CA ARG A 82 -8.96 -3.32 7.45
C ARG A 82 -9.47 -2.28 8.44
N LEU A 83 -10.06 -1.22 7.93
CA LEU A 83 -10.62 -0.16 8.76
C LEU A 83 -11.78 -0.70 9.61
N PHE A 84 -12.64 -1.50 9.02
CA PHE A 84 -13.78 -2.08 9.72
C PHE A 84 -13.32 -3.02 10.83
N SER A 85 -12.31 -3.84 10.56
CA SER A 85 -11.73 -4.75 11.55
C SER A 85 -11.19 -3.98 12.76
N GLN A 86 -10.51 -2.86 12.50
CA GLN A 86 -9.95 -2.02 13.55
C GLN A 86 -11.05 -1.41 14.43
N LYS A 87 -12.11 -0.93 13.81
CA LYS A 87 -13.24 -0.35 14.54
C LYS A 87 -13.98 -1.41 15.35
N GLY A 88 -14.13 -2.60 14.79
CA GLY A 88 -14.76 -3.70 15.51
C GLY A 88 -13.99 -4.08 16.77
N ALA A 89 -12.66 -4.14 16.66
CA ALA A 89 -11.81 -4.46 17.81
C ALA A 89 -11.93 -3.40 18.90
N VAL A 90 -12.04 -2.13 18.53
CA VAL A 90 -12.21 -1.05 19.50
C VAL A 90 -13.58 -1.12 20.16
N THR A 91 -14.61 -1.46 19.39
CA THR A 91 -15.98 -1.51 19.87
C THR A 91 -16.19 -2.64 20.87
N ASP A 92 -15.50 -3.75 20.68
CA ASP A 92 -15.63 -4.92 21.54
C ASP A 92 -14.85 -4.77 22.85
N GLY A 93 -14.03 -3.77 22.95
CA GLY A 93 -13.20 -3.52 24.14
C GLY A 93 -13.97 -2.84 25.25
#